data_970de005e1c4b4ea081867f124914aa7
#
_entry.id   970de005e1c4b4ea081867f124914aa7
#
_cell.length_a   1.000
_cell.length_b   1.000
_cell.length_c   1.000
_cell.angle_alpha   90.00
_cell.angle_beta   90.00
_cell.angle_gamma   90.00
#
_symmetry.space_group_name_H-M   'P 1'
#
loop_
_entity.id
_entity.type
_entity.pdbx_description
1 polymer ?
#
loop_
_entity_poly.entity_id
_entity_poly.type
_entity_poly.pdbx_seq_one_letter_code
_entity_poly.pdbx_strand_id
1 'polypeptide(L)'
;MADAYGVGTGVATRTRWRRTTDRVTASAASVTTGSGPRQTHRGMTLLATISLFIGTRAAWTTAMGSAPAVAAVISACYASILVCGVLALTVRERRSLIRVDALVLVTAVTLVTCGYLLDHAGSDEGVLTAQAASEILRGHPVYGQAWPWLFGTARVGITKTMSGGADYTYGYPPLTALLAAPVHAVVHSTAAATLVTTVALLASSVLLWTLLPAVWRSAATAVCLGFGLLPQYAYDGYPAVTALALLVPVVVRWPDTGAGGSLGSRGMLRAACLGAACAAQQLAWFLTPFLLLGLYAVRRGELGGRQALAVTARYAATAALTWAAVNAYFAVEDPAGWLHGILLPLTQKAILHGQGLMGISYYFTAGSGRLDYYSYGSTLFLFGLLGATVLFVRRLGPALTVLPWTVFYLSTRSQDGYFLTMTPLWLAAAATVPATAFAAAWQPRLGWLSGRRAKAALGAALLTPALLCVVVAAACPPPLRLTLAVRVVTRHARVGVTAVDVHAVNTTGTRLTPHFASRTGQGASDWWTVVDGPATLGPHAGAEYVVTPPGGFRALRSRTYLIAVTGTPMTITTARMPSAPPPSAH
;
A
#
# COMPACT_ATOMS: atom_id res chain seq x y z
N MET A 1 34.74 -61.40 -47.01
CA MET A 1 35.26 -61.53 -45.69
C MET A 1 34.81 -60.27 -45.00
N ALA A 2 33.63 -60.21 -44.30
CA ALA A 2 33.40 -60.60 -42.90
C ALA A 2 34.10 -59.57 -41.97
N ASP A 3 33.59 -58.97 -41.02
CA ASP A 3 32.30 -58.98 -40.28
C ASP A 3 32.28 -57.86 -39.24
N ALA A 4 31.08 -57.41 -38.93
CA ALA A 4 30.58 -57.07 -37.60
C ALA A 4 31.36 -56.11 -36.68
N TYR A 5 30.76 -54.93 -36.36
CA TYR A 5 30.77 -54.39 -35.01
C TYR A 5 29.41 -53.89 -34.62
N GLY A 6 28.99 -54.37 -33.46
CA GLY A 6 27.65 -54.39 -32.93
C GLY A 6 27.13 -53.07 -32.39
N VAL A 7 25.87 -52.92 -32.58
CA VAL A 7 24.94 -51.99 -31.92
C VAL A 7 24.66 -52.51 -30.51
N GLY A 8 24.90 -51.68 -29.48
CA GLY A 8 24.55 -52.09 -28.12
C GLY A 8 24.84 -51.11 -26.99
N THR A 9 24.33 -49.85 -26.99
CA THR A 9 24.34 -48.99 -25.79
C THR A 9 23.17 -48.01 -25.69
N GLY A 10 22.10 -48.19 -26.43
CA GLY A 10 20.97 -47.24 -26.47
C GLY A 10 19.77 -47.54 -25.54
N VAL A 11 19.72 -48.72 -24.88
CA VAL A 11 18.50 -49.18 -24.20
C VAL A 11 18.53 -49.04 -22.68
N ALA A 12 19.70 -48.95 -22.05
CA ALA A 12 19.82 -48.93 -20.59
C ALA A 12 19.50 -47.55 -19.96
N THR A 13 19.65 -46.45 -20.70
CA THR A 13 19.40 -45.09 -20.17
C THR A 13 17.92 -44.69 -20.20
N ARG A 14 17.13 -45.20 -21.16
CA ARG A 14 15.69 -44.86 -21.21
C ARG A 14 14.86 -45.56 -20.12
N THR A 15 15.24 -46.73 -19.65
CA THR A 15 14.54 -47.47 -18.62
C THR A 15 14.78 -46.89 -17.22
N ARG A 16 15.91 -46.23 -16.98
CA ARG A 16 16.21 -45.60 -15.68
C ARG A 16 15.44 -44.30 -15.48
N TRP A 17 15.22 -43.53 -16.54
CA TRP A 17 14.40 -42.29 -16.52
C TRP A 17 12.91 -42.56 -16.31
N ARG A 18 12.35 -43.61 -16.95
CA ARG A 18 10.94 -43.98 -16.71
C ARG A 18 10.70 -44.43 -15.27
N ARG A 19 11.59 -45.18 -14.66
CA ARG A 19 11.43 -45.62 -13.25
C ARG A 19 11.56 -44.47 -12.25
N THR A 20 12.28 -43.42 -12.55
CA THR A 20 12.36 -42.21 -11.67
C THR A 20 11.14 -41.32 -11.85
N THR A 21 10.63 -41.15 -13.05
CA THR A 21 9.37 -40.41 -13.27
C THR A 21 8.17 -41.14 -12.67
N ASP A 22 8.10 -42.46 -12.80
CA ASP A 22 7.03 -43.27 -12.20
C ASP A 22 7.08 -43.27 -10.66
N ARG A 23 8.27 -43.20 -10.04
CA ARG A 23 8.42 -43.02 -8.58
C ARG A 23 8.06 -41.62 -8.11
N VAL A 24 8.37 -40.59 -8.87
CA VAL A 24 7.99 -39.20 -8.52
C VAL A 24 6.50 -38.99 -8.72
N THR A 25 5.90 -39.56 -9.79
CA THR A 25 4.44 -39.52 -10.02
C THR A 25 3.68 -40.41 -9.05
N ALA A 26 4.20 -41.60 -8.69
CA ALA A 26 3.61 -42.43 -7.65
C ALA A 26 3.73 -41.83 -6.25
N SER A 27 4.85 -41.16 -5.93
CA SER A 27 4.99 -40.41 -4.66
C SER A 27 4.07 -39.19 -4.61
N ALA A 28 3.86 -38.49 -5.71
CA ALA A 28 2.89 -37.38 -5.80
C ALA A 28 1.44 -37.89 -5.76
N ALA A 29 1.15 -39.06 -6.35
CA ALA A 29 -0.18 -39.67 -6.32
C ALA A 29 -0.52 -40.28 -4.96
N SER A 30 0.46 -40.82 -4.21
CA SER A 30 0.22 -41.39 -2.87
C SER A 30 0.01 -40.31 -1.79
N VAL A 31 0.38 -39.05 -2.04
CA VAL A 31 0.12 -37.92 -1.13
C VAL A 31 -1.33 -37.39 -1.25
N THR A 32 -2.10 -37.84 -2.25
CA THR A 32 -3.43 -37.26 -2.54
C THR A 32 -4.62 -38.10 -2.03
N THR A 33 -4.42 -39.26 -1.41
CA THR A 33 -5.52 -40.17 -0.97
C THR A 33 -5.91 -40.04 0.50
N GLY A 34 -5.37 -39.09 1.25
CA GLY A 34 -5.84 -38.82 2.60
C GLY A 34 -7.16 -38.02 2.58
N SER A 35 -8.26 -38.63 3.02
CA SER A 35 -9.58 -38.01 3.15
C SER A 35 -9.63 -36.88 4.18
N GLY A 36 -8.59 -36.73 5.01
CA GLY A 36 -8.53 -35.77 6.11
C GLY A 36 -7.99 -34.38 5.70
N PRO A 37 -8.27 -33.33 6.49
CA PRO A 37 -7.72 -32.00 6.32
C PRO A 37 -6.19 -32.02 6.49
N ARG A 38 -5.48 -31.28 5.62
CA ARG A 38 -4.04 -31.09 5.79
C ARG A 38 -3.75 -30.22 7.03
N GLN A 39 -2.64 -30.47 7.73
CA GLN A 39 -2.22 -29.65 8.88
C GLN A 39 -2.15 -28.15 8.55
N THR A 40 -1.63 -27.80 7.36
CA THR A 40 -1.59 -26.42 6.86
C THR A 40 -2.98 -25.79 6.78
N HIS A 41 -4.01 -26.52 6.32
CA HIS A 41 -5.38 -26.01 6.25
C HIS A 41 -5.92 -25.67 7.65
N ARG A 42 -5.75 -26.60 8.61
CA ARG A 42 -6.13 -26.37 10.02
C ARG A 42 -5.41 -25.15 10.60
N GLY A 43 -4.09 -25.03 10.34
CA GLY A 43 -3.28 -23.91 10.79
C GLY A 43 -3.79 -22.58 10.24
N MET A 44 -4.19 -22.51 8.95
CA MET A 44 -4.76 -21.30 8.36
C MET A 44 -6.13 -20.93 8.96
N THR A 45 -6.98 -21.92 9.22
CA THR A 45 -8.27 -21.69 9.91
C THR A 45 -8.06 -21.15 11.32
N LEU A 46 -7.12 -21.72 12.08
CA LEU A 46 -6.78 -21.23 13.43
C LEU A 46 -6.18 -19.83 13.38
N LEU A 47 -5.27 -19.55 12.44
CA LEU A 47 -4.71 -18.22 12.29
C LEU A 47 -5.80 -17.17 12.01
N ALA A 48 -6.79 -17.51 11.17
CA ALA A 48 -7.91 -16.63 10.91
C ALA A 48 -8.74 -16.34 12.17
N THR A 49 -9.08 -17.37 12.95
CA THR A 49 -9.82 -17.19 14.22
C THR A 49 -9.06 -16.31 15.20
N ILE A 50 -7.75 -16.56 15.38
CA ILE A 50 -6.88 -15.76 16.26
C ILE A 50 -6.78 -14.33 15.78
N SER A 51 -6.59 -14.10 14.47
CA SER A 51 -6.47 -12.76 13.91
C SER A 51 -7.73 -11.92 14.10
N LEU A 52 -8.91 -12.52 13.97
CA LEU A 52 -10.20 -11.87 14.23
C LEU A 52 -10.34 -11.49 15.71
N PHE A 53 -9.98 -12.37 16.62
CA PHE A 53 -10.05 -12.09 18.06
C PHE A 53 -9.15 -10.90 18.45
N ILE A 54 -7.93 -10.86 17.92
CA ILE A 54 -6.99 -9.77 18.18
C ILE A 54 -7.48 -8.45 17.57
N GLY A 55 -7.89 -8.48 16.28
CA GLY A 55 -8.20 -7.28 15.50
C GLY A 55 -9.50 -6.57 15.91
N THR A 56 -10.41 -7.25 16.60
CA THR A 56 -11.73 -6.71 16.95
C THR A 56 -11.86 -6.27 18.41
N ARG A 57 -10.81 -6.45 19.23
CA ARG A 57 -10.84 -6.08 20.65
C ARG A 57 -11.16 -4.61 20.88
N ALA A 58 -10.58 -3.71 20.09
CA ALA A 58 -10.84 -2.28 20.20
C ALA A 58 -12.30 -1.94 19.90
N ALA A 59 -12.87 -2.53 18.84
CA ALA A 59 -14.28 -2.35 18.47
C ALA A 59 -15.23 -2.81 19.60
N TRP A 60 -14.96 -3.96 20.23
CA TRP A 60 -15.74 -4.40 21.38
C TRP A 60 -15.68 -3.43 22.55
N THR A 61 -14.51 -2.91 22.88
CA THR A 61 -14.33 -1.93 23.97
C THR A 61 -15.10 -0.64 23.68
N THR A 62 -15.07 -0.14 22.45
CA THR A 62 -15.83 1.03 22.03
C THR A 62 -17.34 0.76 22.08
N ALA A 63 -17.79 -0.40 21.59
CA ALA A 63 -19.20 -0.77 21.59
C ALA A 63 -19.79 -0.85 23.00
N MET A 64 -19.05 -1.37 23.98
CA MET A 64 -19.48 -1.45 25.37
C MET A 64 -19.80 -0.07 25.96
N GLY A 65 -19.11 0.98 25.52
CA GLY A 65 -19.33 2.34 26.01
C GLY A 65 -20.42 3.13 25.26
N SER A 66 -20.71 2.75 23.99
CA SER A 66 -21.56 3.58 23.11
C SER A 66 -22.72 2.86 22.44
N ALA A 67 -22.63 1.53 22.24
CA ALA A 67 -23.60 0.75 21.45
C ALA A 67 -23.77 -0.70 21.99
N PRO A 68 -24.49 -0.89 23.11
CA PRO A 68 -24.58 -2.21 23.78
C PRO A 68 -25.11 -3.34 22.88
N ALA A 69 -26.03 -3.05 21.96
CA ALA A 69 -26.54 -4.03 21.00
C ALA A 69 -25.42 -4.53 20.06
N VAL A 70 -24.56 -3.63 19.58
CA VAL A 70 -23.40 -4.00 18.75
C VAL A 70 -22.40 -4.81 19.58
N ALA A 71 -22.18 -4.43 20.85
CA ALA A 71 -21.32 -5.18 21.75
C ALA A 71 -21.82 -6.62 21.95
N ALA A 72 -23.13 -6.84 22.08
CA ALA A 72 -23.74 -8.17 22.19
C ALA A 72 -23.49 -9.00 20.92
N VAL A 73 -23.63 -8.41 19.73
CA VAL A 73 -23.33 -9.09 18.45
C VAL A 73 -21.84 -9.45 18.37
N ILE A 74 -20.92 -8.54 18.74
CA ILE A 74 -19.47 -8.81 18.78
C ILE A 74 -19.18 -9.97 19.76
N SER A 75 -19.83 -9.98 20.94
CA SER A 75 -19.67 -11.06 21.92
C SER A 75 -20.15 -12.41 21.38
N ALA A 76 -21.28 -12.45 20.64
CA ALA A 76 -21.74 -13.65 19.95
C ALA A 76 -20.74 -14.11 18.86
N CYS A 77 -20.13 -13.18 18.14
CA CYS A 77 -19.05 -13.48 17.20
C CYS A 77 -17.83 -14.08 17.90
N TYR A 78 -17.47 -13.63 19.10
CA TYR A 78 -16.38 -14.25 19.87
C TYR A 78 -16.71 -15.70 20.25
N ALA A 79 -17.94 -16.01 20.65
CA ALA A 79 -18.36 -17.40 20.84
C ALA A 79 -18.22 -18.21 19.55
N SER A 80 -18.63 -17.65 18.40
CA SER A 80 -18.43 -18.28 17.09
C SER A 80 -16.94 -18.53 16.78
N ILE A 81 -16.05 -17.57 17.06
CA ILE A 81 -14.59 -17.72 16.89
C ILE A 81 -14.06 -18.90 17.73
N LEU A 82 -14.46 -19.01 19.00
CA LEU A 82 -14.03 -20.11 19.86
C LEU A 82 -14.53 -21.46 19.33
N VAL A 83 -15.80 -21.56 18.94
CA VAL A 83 -16.36 -22.75 18.31
C VAL A 83 -15.59 -23.10 17.02
N CYS A 84 -15.33 -22.14 16.14
CA CYS A 84 -14.52 -22.36 14.95
C CYS A 84 -13.12 -22.87 15.27
N GLY A 85 -12.48 -22.36 16.32
CA GLY A 85 -11.17 -22.83 16.79
C GLY A 85 -11.21 -24.31 17.23
N VAL A 86 -12.19 -24.71 18.01
CA VAL A 86 -12.40 -26.12 18.41
C VAL A 86 -12.68 -27.00 17.19
N LEU A 87 -13.58 -26.56 16.30
CA LEU A 87 -13.93 -27.32 15.09
C LEU A 87 -12.74 -27.46 14.13
N ALA A 88 -11.89 -26.44 14.00
CA ALA A 88 -10.69 -26.50 13.17
C ALA A 88 -9.73 -27.62 13.60
N LEU A 89 -9.70 -27.96 14.91
CA LEU A 89 -8.86 -29.02 15.46
C LEU A 89 -9.54 -30.39 15.41
N THR A 90 -10.85 -30.44 15.64
CA THR A 90 -11.57 -31.72 15.87
C THR A 90 -12.19 -32.31 14.61
N VAL A 91 -12.55 -31.49 13.62
CA VAL A 91 -13.16 -31.92 12.35
C VAL A 91 -12.22 -32.87 11.59
N ARG A 92 -12.70 -34.02 11.17
CA ARG A 92 -11.91 -35.08 10.50
C ARG A 92 -11.97 -34.98 8.96
N GLU A 93 -13.04 -34.42 8.42
CA GLU A 93 -13.27 -34.34 6.98
C GLU A 93 -12.87 -32.96 6.41
N ARG A 94 -12.25 -32.97 5.23
CA ARG A 94 -11.90 -31.73 4.50
C ARG A 94 -13.12 -30.85 4.17
N ARG A 95 -14.25 -31.50 3.79
CA ARG A 95 -15.49 -30.75 3.45
C ARG A 95 -16.05 -30.02 4.66
N SER A 96 -16.02 -30.66 5.82
CA SER A 96 -16.48 -30.05 7.06
C SER A 96 -15.57 -28.88 7.48
N LEU A 97 -14.25 -28.98 7.27
CA LEU A 97 -13.34 -27.86 7.55
C LEU A 97 -13.60 -26.66 6.61
N ILE A 98 -13.95 -26.90 5.33
CA ILE A 98 -14.36 -25.81 4.41
C ILE A 98 -15.65 -25.10 4.93
N ARG A 99 -16.56 -25.80 5.57
CA ARG A 99 -17.74 -25.17 6.21
C ARG A 99 -17.34 -24.33 7.42
N VAL A 100 -16.34 -24.78 8.20
CA VAL A 100 -15.76 -23.96 9.27
C VAL A 100 -15.12 -22.70 8.70
N ASP A 101 -14.36 -22.79 7.60
CA ASP A 101 -13.80 -21.62 6.91
C ASP A 101 -14.88 -20.63 6.47
N ALA A 102 -16.01 -21.12 5.98
CA ALA A 102 -17.15 -20.26 5.62
C ALA A 102 -17.77 -19.58 6.85
N LEU A 103 -17.90 -20.30 7.97
CA LEU A 103 -18.38 -19.71 9.22
C LEU A 103 -17.40 -18.66 9.75
N VAL A 104 -16.10 -18.88 9.66
CA VAL A 104 -15.07 -17.88 10.00
C VAL A 104 -15.23 -16.62 9.13
N LEU A 105 -15.45 -16.78 7.80
CA LEU A 105 -15.69 -15.65 6.90
C LEU A 105 -16.97 -14.87 7.29
N VAL A 106 -18.08 -15.56 7.54
CA VAL A 106 -19.34 -14.91 7.95
C VAL A 106 -19.15 -14.15 9.26
N THR A 107 -18.49 -14.76 10.25
CA THR A 107 -18.17 -14.12 11.52
C THR A 107 -17.29 -12.86 11.30
N ALA A 108 -16.30 -12.94 10.41
CA ALA A 108 -15.43 -11.82 10.06
C ALA A 108 -16.21 -10.67 9.40
N VAL A 109 -17.09 -10.98 8.43
CA VAL A 109 -17.95 -10.00 7.77
C VAL A 109 -18.84 -9.29 8.78
N THR A 110 -19.45 -10.04 9.70
CA THR A 110 -20.28 -9.48 10.79
C THR A 110 -19.45 -8.55 11.68
N LEU A 111 -18.25 -8.95 12.10
CA LEU A 111 -17.37 -8.14 12.93
C LEU A 111 -16.94 -6.84 12.23
N VAL A 112 -16.59 -6.91 10.94
CA VAL A 112 -16.23 -5.71 10.16
C VAL A 112 -17.45 -4.79 10.00
N THR A 113 -18.63 -5.34 9.77
CA THR A 113 -19.88 -4.54 9.74
C THR A 113 -20.14 -3.86 11.09
N CYS A 114 -19.95 -4.56 12.20
CA CYS A 114 -20.04 -3.96 13.54
C CYS A 114 -19.02 -2.82 13.73
N GLY A 115 -17.77 -3.03 13.28
CA GLY A 115 -16.72 -2.01 13.33
C GLY A 115 -17.12 -0.76 12.55
N TYR A 116 -17.62 -0.93 11.32
CA TYR A 116 -18.12 0.16 10.49
C TYR A 116 -19.25 0.96 11.17
N LEU A 117 -20.19 0.29 11.81
CA LEU A 117 -21.29 0.95 12.52
C LEU A 117 -20.80 1.79 13.71
N LEU A 118 -19.64 1.47 14.29
CA LEU A 118 -19.07 2.18 15.42
C LEU A 118 -18.18 3.35 15.01
N ASP A 119 -17.46 3.21 13.90
CA ASP A 119 -16.52 4.21 13.42
C ASP A 119 -16.43 4.17 11.88
N HIS A 120 -16.89 5.23 11.25
CA HIS A 120 -16.84 5.45 9.80
C HIS A 120 -16.68 6.94 9.47
N ALA A 121 -16.02 7.68 10.37
CA ALA A 121 -15.83 9.12 10.21
C ALA A 121 -15.00 9.49 8.98
N GLY A 122 -14.17 8.56 8.52
CA GLY A 122 -13.29 8.75 7.37
C GLY A 122 -11.95 9.40 7.72
N SER A 123 -11.08 9.44 6.73
CA SER A 123 -9.82 10.21 6.72
C SER A 123 -9.96 11.44 5.80
N ASP A 124 -8.87 12.18 5.60
CA ASP A 124 -8.80 13.22 4.55
C ASP A 124 -9.15 12.67 3.17
N GLU A 125 -8.65 11.47 2.82
CA GLU A 125 -8.99 10.81 1.55
C GLU A 125 -10.49 10.50 1.43
N GLY A 126 -11.10 9.98 2.51
CA GLY A 126 -12.53 9.67 2.56
C GLY A 126 -13.40 10.91 2.44
N VAL A 127 -13.05 11.99 3.17
CA VAL A 127 -13.78 13.28 3.14
C VAL A 127 -13.68 13.92 1.76
N LEU A 128 -12.49 13.98 1.16
CA LEU A 128 -12.30 14.51 -0.20
C LEU A 128 -13.02 13.67 -1.25
N THR A 129 -13.04 12.32 -1.10
CA THR A 129 -13.75 11.43 -2.02
C THR A 129 -15.28 11.64 -1.93
N ALA A 130 -15.82 11.82 -0.73
CA ALA A 130 -17.24 12.09 -0.54
C ALA A 130 -17.63 13.47 -1.09
N GLN A 131 -16.79 14.49 -0.94
CA GLN A 131 -17.01 15.80 -1.54
C GLN A 131 -16.95 15.73 -3.06
N ALA A 132 -15.95 15.03 -3.62
CA ALA A 132 -15.88 14.80 -5.06
C ALA A 132 -17.17 14.12 -5.59
N ALA A 133 -17.71 13.14 -4.87
CA ALA A 133 -18.99 12.51 -5.19
C ALA A 133 -20.16 13.51 -5.17
N SER A 134 -20.17 14.42 -4.21
CA SER A 134 -21.17 15.51 -4.12
C SER A 134 -21.07 16.47 -5.33
N GLU A 135 -19.86 16.86 -5.71
CA GLU A 135 -19.66 17.75 -6.86
C GLU A 135 -20.06 17.08 -8.18
N ILE A 136 -19.77 15.77 -8.35
CA ILE A 136 -20.24 14.98 -9.49
C ILE A 136 -21.77 15.03 -9.61
N LEU A 137 -22.49 14.86 -8.50
CA LEU A 137 -23.97 14.90 -8.51
C LEU A 137 -24.53 16.27 -8.88
N ARG A 138 -23.80 17.34 -8.57
CA ARG A 138 -24.19 18.71 -8.88
C ARG A 138 -23.76 19.15 -10.28
N GLY A 139 -22.98 18.34 -10.99
CA GLY A 139 -22.37 18.71 -12.26
C GLY A 139 -21.29 19.79 -12.14
N HIS A 140 -20.63 19.88 -11.00
CA HIS A 140 -19.56 20.84 -10.76
C HIS A 140 -18.19 20.19 -11.01
N PRO A 141 -17.15 20.99 -11.35
CA PRO A 141 -15.79 20.49 -11.49
C PRO A 141 -15.28 19.85 -10.20
N VAL A 142 -14.64 18.70 -10.34
CA VAL A 142 -14.05 17.94 -9.21
C VAL A 142 -12.59 18.29 -8.98
N TYR A 143 -11.84 18.44 -10.07
CA TYR A 143 -10.41 18.69 -10.03
C TYR A 143 -10.10 20.19 -10.01
N GLY A 144 -8.93 20.54 -9.45
CA GLY A 144 -8.50 21.93 -9.34
C GLY A 144 -9.25 22.75 -8.28
N GLN A 145 -10.22 22.16 -7.58
CA GLN A 145 -11.00 22.82 -6.52
C GLN A 145 -10.42 22.50 -5.15
N ALA A 146 -10.25 23.53 -4.30
CA ALA A 146 -9.84 23.37 -2.92
C ALA A 146 -11.03 23.50 -1.97
N TRP A 147 -11.15 22.58 -1.01
CA TRP A 147 -12.26 22.53 -0.05
C TRP A 147 -11.78 22.62 1.42
N PRO A 148 -11.16 23.73 1.84
CA PRO A 148 -10.59 23.85 3.18
C PRO A 148 -11.65 23.79 4.31
N TRP A 149 -12.88 24.19 4.01
CA TRP A 149 -13.99 24.19 4.96
C TRP A 149 -14.41 22.80 5.44
N LEU A 150 -14.14 21.73 4.66
CA LEU A 150 -14.43 20.35 5.05
C LEU A 150 -13.70 19.95 6.34
N PHE A 151 -12.46 20.37 6.49
CA PHE A 151 -11.58 19.94 7.59
C PHE A 151 -11.91 20.62 8.93
N GLY A 152 -12.60 21.75 8.90
CA GLY A 152 -13.16 22.38 10.09
C GLY A 152 -14.34 21.62 10.68
N THR A 153 -15.12 20.95 9.83
CA THR A 153 -16.33 20.20 10.24
C THR A 153 -16.06 18.72 10.50
N ALA A 154 -15.27 18.08 9.67
CA ALA A 154 -15.02 16.64 9.73
C ALA A 154 -14.06 16.20 10.84
N ARG A 155 -13.29 17.12 11.45
CA ARG A 155 -12.28 16.84 12.51
C ARG A 155 -11.25 15.77 12.14
N VAL A 156 -10.96 15.62 10.86
CA VAL A 156 -9.93 14.71 10.35
C VAL A 156 -8.61 15.44 10.13
N GLY A 157 -7.50 14.70 10.28
CA GLY A 157 -6.19 15.24 9.98
C GLY A 157 -6.04 15.50 8.49
N ILE A 158 -5.38 16.61 8.12
CA ILE A 158 -5.11 16.96 6.74
C ILE A 158 -3.67 16.65 6.34
N THR A 159 -3.46 16.23 5.10
CA THR A 159 -2.12 16.09 4.53
C THR A 159 -1.46 17.45 4.38
N LYS A 160 -0.32 17.63 5.06
CA LYS A 160 0.50 18.86 5.04
C LYS A 160 1.57 18.78 3.98
N THR A 161 1.92 19.92 3.39
CA THR A 161 2.96 20.03 2.37
C THR A 161 4.21 20.70 2.91
N MET A 162 5.39 20.33 2.41
CA MET A 162 6.70 20.90 2.83
C MET A 162 6.82 22.41 2.58
N SER A 163 5.89 23.00 1.83
CA SER A 163 5.77 24.45 1.59
C SER A 163 4.95 25.18 2.67
N GLY A 164 4.59 24.53 3.76
CA GLY A 164 3.83 25.14 4.87
C GLY A 164 2.32 25.16 4.67
N GLY A 165 1.83 24.64 3.56
CA GLY A 165 0.41 24.53 3.24
C GLY A 165 -0.20 23.19 3.68
N ALA A 166 -1.42 22.98 3.25
CA ALA A 166 -2.16 21.74 3.36
C ALA A 166 -2.85 21.44 2.04
N ASP A 167 -3.11 20.15 1.77
CA ASP A 167 -3.77 19.71 0.57
C ASP A 167 -5.27 19.58 0.80
N TYR A 168 -6.02 20.47 0.17
CA TYR A 168 -7.49 20.56 0.25
C TYR A 168 -8.18 20.07 -1.03
N THR A 169 -7.42 19.46 -1.95
CA THR A 169 -7.89 19.12 -3.29
C THR A 169 -8.08 17.63 -3.49
N TYR A 170 -8.97 17.23 -4.38
CA TYR A 170 -9.14 15.83 -4.73
C TYR A 170 -8.00 15.36 -5.65
N GLY A 171 -7.19 14.44 -5.15
CA GLY A 171 -5.96 13.96 -5.78
C GLY A 171 -5.99 12.52 -6.30
N TYR A 172 -7.18 11.94 -6.57
CA TYR A 172 -7.30 10.54 -6.98
C TYR A 172 -8.00 10.40 -8.32
N PRO A 173 -7.77 9.29 -9.08
CA PRO A 173 -8.60 8.97 -10.23
C PRO A 173 -10.08 8.80 -9.83
N PRO A 174 -11.05 9.07 -10.73
CA PRO A 174 -12.43 9.39 -10.35
C PRO A 174 -13.30 8.20 -9.96
N LEU A 175 -12.89 6.93 -10.20
CA LEU A 175 -13.78 5.78 -10.07
C LEU A 175 -14.38 5.63 -8.68
N THR A 176 -13.58 5.84 -7.60
CA THR A 176 -14.10 5.70 -6.23
C THR A 176 -15.13 6.77 -5.91
N ALA A 177 -14.93 8.03 -6.37
CA ALA A 177 -15.91 9.10 -6.23
C ALA A 177 -17.18 8.83 -7.07
N LEU A 178 -17.03 8.30 -8.29
CA LEU A 178 -18.16 7.89 -9.13
C LEU A 178 -18.99 6.78 -8.48
N LEU A 179 -18.36 5.82 -7.81
CA LEU A 179 -19.06 4.77 -7.06
C LEU A 179 -19.71 5.32 -5.79
N ALA A 180 -19.12 6.33 -5.17
CA ALA A 180 -19.67 6.98 -3.99
C ALA A 180 -20.84 7.93 -4.32
N ALA A 181 -20.90 8.48 -5.53
CA ALA A 181 -21.94 9.44 -5.91
C ALA A 181 -23.38 8.92 -5.70
N PRO A 182 -23.81 7.75 -6.21
CA PRO A 182 -25.16 7.25 -5.96
C PRO A 182 -25.43 6.99 -4.47
N VAL A 183 -24.43 6.60 -3.69
CA VAL A 183 -24.54 6.43 -2.23
C VAL A 183 -24.70 7.79 -1.56
N HIS A 184 -23.94 8.79 -1.98
CA HIS A 184 -23.99 10.16 -1.45
C HIS A 184 -25.37 10.82 -1.72
N ALA A 185 -26.01 10.50 -2.84
CA ALA A 185 -27.37 10.97 -3.14
C ALA A 185 -28.40 10.54 -2.08
N VAL A 186 -28.12 9.46 -1.32
CA VAL A 186 -29.01 8.95 -0.27
C VAL A 186 -28.52 9.36 1.12
N VAL A 187 -27.21 9.26 1.38
CA VAL A 187 -26.65 9.40 2.75
C VAL A 187 -26.24 10.86 3.06
N HIS A 188 -25.88 11.64 2.05
CA HIS A 188 -25.48 13.06 2.14
C HIS A 188 -24.32 13.34 3.13
N SER A 189 -23.39 12.38 3.30
CA SER A 189 -22.29 12.49 4.26
C SER A 189 -21.01 11.77 3.78
N THR A 190 -19.92 11.90 4.53
CA THR A 190 -18.67 11.17 4.33
C THR A 190 -18.84 9.65 4.34
N ALA A 191 -19.91 9.15 4.99
CA ALA A 191 -20.26 7.74 5.00
C ALA A 191 -20.46 7.15 3.58
N ALA A 192 -20.69 7.98 2.56
CA ALA A 192 -20.78 7.50 1.18
C ALA A 192 -19.46 6.88 0.69
N ALA A 193 -18.32 7.53 0.94
CA ALA A 193 -17.02 7.03 0.54
C ALA A 193 -16.59 5.82 1.40
N THR A 194 -16.79 5.90 2.73
CA THR A 194 -16.41 4.83 3.66
C THR A 194 -17.26 3.58 3.49
N LEU A 195 -18.54 3.71 3.09
CA LEU A 195 -19.38 2.56 2.75
C LEU A 195 -18.88 1.86 1.47
N VAL A 196 -18.56 2.62 0.43
CA VAL A 196 -18.03 2.07 -0.83
C VAL A 196 -16.74 1.29 -0.58
N THR A 197 -15.79 1.84 0.15
CA THR A 197 -14.53 1.17 0.45
C THR A 197 -14.71 -0.04 1.38
N THR A 198 -15.64 0.03 2.35
CA THR A 198 -15.96 -1.11 3.21
C THR A 198 -16.60 -2.25 2.42
N VAL A 199 -17.58 -1.96 1.56
CA VAL A 199 -18.17 -2.95 0.66
C VAL A 199 -17.11 -3.53 -0.29
N ALA A 200 -16.20 -2.71 -0.82
CA ALA A 200 -15.08 -3.16 -1.64
C ALA A 200 -14.16 -4.13 -0.89
N LEU A 201 -13.85 -3.86 0.39
CA LEU A 201 -13.06 -4.78 1.23
C LEU A 201 -13.77 -6.11 1.45
N LEU A 202 -15.07 -6.08 1.79
CA LEU A 202 -15.86 -7.29 1.97
C LEU A 202 -15.95 -8.09 0.67
N ALA A 203 -16.19 -7.43 -0.45
CA ALA A 203 -16.19 -8.04 -1.77
C ALA A 203 -14.82 -8.65 -2.11
N SER A 204 -13.71 -7.97 -1.82
CA SER A 204 -12.34 -8.49 -1.97
C SER A 204 -12.14 -9.79 -1.20
N SER A 205 -12.58 -9.80 0.06
CA SER A 205 -12.44 -10.95 0.94
C SER A 205 -13.23 -12.16 0.43
N VAL A 206 -14.51 -11.96 0.08
CA VAL A 206 -15.38 -13.01 -0.47
C VAL A 206 -14.83 -13.51 -1.82
N LEU A 207 -14.41 -12.61 -2.70
CA LEU A 207 -13.86 -12.96 -4.00
C LEU A 207 -12.56 -13.76 -3.85
N LEU A 208 -11.65 -13.32 -3.00
CA LEU A 208 -10.42 -14.05 -2.70
C LEU A 208 -10.73 -15.43 -2.11
N TRP A 209 -11.64 -15.49 -1.14
CA TRP A 209 -12.06 -16.74 -0.51
C TRP A 209 -12.61 -17.74 -1.53
N THR A 210 -13.39 -17.28 -2.50
CA THR A 210 -13.97 -18.14 -3.55
C THR A 210 -12.95 -18.59 -4.59
N LEU A 211 -12.02 -17.70 -4.97
CA LEU A 211 -11.04 -17.94 -6.03
C LEU A 211 -9.83 -18.75 -5.55
N LEU A 212 -9.51 -18.71 -4.26
CA LEU A 212 -8.35 -19.44 -3.72
C LEU A 212 -8.63 -20.93 -3.50
N PRO A 213 -7.58 -21.79 -3.61
CA PRO A 213 -7.66 -23.18 -3.19
C PRO A 213 -8.13 -23.30 -1.73
N ALA A 214 -8.89 -24.35 -1.40
CA ALA A 214 -9.51 -24.52 -0.09
C ALA A 214 -8.56 -24.32 1.11
N VAL A 215 -7.31 -24.76 0.99
CA VAL A 215 -6.28 -24.61 2.03
C VAL A 215 -5.98 -23.14 2.39
N TRP A 216 -6.20 -22.21 1.46
CA TRP A 216 -5.87 -20.80 1.59
C TRP A 216 -7.08 -19.90 1.90
N ARG A 217 -8.29 -20.46 1.95
CA ARG A 217 -9.53 -19.67 2.11
C ARG A 217 -9.57 -18.88 3.41
N SER A 218 -9.27 -19.54 4.52
CA SER A 218 -9.21 -18.86 5.82
C SER A 218 -8.07 -17.85 5.90
N ALA A 219 -6.95 -18.08 5.20
CA ALA A 219 -5.89 -17.08 5.09
C ALA A 219 -6.38 -15.80 4.40
N ALA A 220 -7.28 -15.90 3.39
CA ALA A 220 -7.91 -14.72 2.79
C ALA A 220 -8.72 -13.92 3.82
N THR A 221 -9.52 -14.60 4.65
CA THR A 221 -10.24 -13.96 5.75
C THR A 221 -9.30 -13.29 6.75
N ALA A 222 -8.22 -13.97 7.15
CA ALA A 222 -7.23 -13.43 8.08
C ALA A 222 -6.57 -12.16 7.55
N VAL A 223 -6.11 -12.17 6.29
CA VAL A 223 -5.38 -11.06 5.68
C VAL A 223 -6.29 -9.87 5.37
N CYS A 224 -7.52 -10.12 4.89
CA CYS A 224 -8.44 -9.06 4.53
C CYS A 224 -9.18 -8.47 5.75
N LEU A 225 -9.65 -9.31 6.67
CA LEU A 225 -10.60 -8.93 7.71
C LEU A 225 -10.09 -9.15 9.13
N GLY A 226 -9.00 -9.94 9.28
CA GLY A 226 -8.34 -10.14 10.57
C GLY A 226 -7.49 -8.93 10.98
N PHE A 227 -6.87 -8.98 12.13
CA PHE A 227 -5.95 -7.97 12.69
C PHE A 227 -6.47 -6.52 12.75
N GLY A 228 -7.60 -6.19 12.16
CA GLY A 228 -8.24 -4.86 12.20
C GLY A 228 -7.62 -3.78 11.29
N LEU A 229 -6.48 -4.04 10.65
CA LEU A 229 -5.73 -3.01 9.91
C LEU A 229 -6.42 -2.63 8.58
N LEU A 230 -6.72 -3.60 7.71
CA LEU A 230 -7.43 -3.32 6.46
C LEU A 230 -8.87 -2.83 6.66
N PRO A 231 -9.66 -3.38 7.61
CA PRO A 231 -10.93 -2.78 7.99
C PRO A 231 -10.84 -1.30 8.35
N GLN A 232 -9.80 -0.87 9.10
CA GLN A 232 -9.61 0.54 9.42
C GLN A 232 -9.43 1.40 8.16
N TYR A 233 -8.57 0.99 7.21
CA TYR A 233 -8.43 1.71 5.94
C TYR A 233 -9.73 1.78 5.13
N ALA A 234 -10.59 0.77 5.24
CA ALA A 234 -11.90 0.80 4.60
C ALA A 234 -12.84 1.79 5.29
N TYR A 235 -12.84 1.85 6.64
CA TYR A 235 -13.63 2.83 7.41
C TYR A 235 -13.12 4.26 7.22
N ASP A 236 -11.83 4.42 6.94
CA ASP A 236 -11.20 5.69 6.63
C ASP A 236 -11.50 6.18 5.20
N GLY A 237 -12.10 5.34 4.34
CA GLY A 237 -12.51 5.72 2.99
C GLY A 237 -11.39 5.74 1.95
N TYR A 238 -10.32 4.96 2.13
CA TYR A 238 -9.16 4.93 1.24
C TYR A 238 -9.49 4.35 -0.15
N PRO A 239 -9.34 5.09 -1.26
CA PRO A 239 -9.59 4.58 -2.63
C PRO A 239 -8.75 3.35 -3.00
N ALA A 240 -7.61 3.15 -2.32
CA ALA A 240 -6.77 1.98 -2.49
C ALA A 240 -7.50 0.65 -2.19
N VAL A 241 -8.50 0.66 -1.30
CA VAL A 241 -9.32 -0.51 -0.98
C VAL A 241 -10.26 -0.87 -2.15
N THR A 242 -10.79 0.15 -2.85
CA THR A 242 -11.56 -0.07 -4.08
C THR A 242 -10.67 -0.67 -5.18
N ALA A 243 -9.46 -0.15 -5.34
CA ALA A 243 -8.50 -0.71 -6.29
C ALA A 243 -8.13 -2.16 -5.95
N LEU A 244 -7.96 -2.50 -4.66
CA LEU A 244 -7.70 -3.87 -4.21
C LEU A 244 -8.79 -4.83 -4.70
N ALA A 245 -10.08 -4.49 -4.54
CA ALA A 245 -11.19 -5.33 -4.98
C ALA A 245 -11.11 -5.66 -6.47
N LEU A 246 -10.75 -4.68 -7.28
CA LEU A 246 -10.59 -4.82 -8.73
C LEU A 246 -9.31 -5.58 -9.10
N LEU A 247 -8.25 -5.51 -8.30
CA LEU A 247 -6.98 -6.21 -8.56
C LEU A 247 -7.02 -7.69 -8.18
N VAL A 248 -7.89 -8.12 -7.27
CA VAL A 248 -8.01 -9.55 -6.89
C VAL A 248 -8.19 -10.46 -8.11
N PRO A 249 -9.19 -10.26 -9.01
CA PRO A 249 -9.35 -11.11 -10.19
C PRO A 249 -8.19 -10.98 -11.19
N VAL A 250 -7.48 -9.85 -11.19
CA VAL A 250 -6.31 -9.62 -12.04
C VAL A 250 -5.14 -10.51 -11.62
N VAL A 251 -4.87 -10.59 -10.32
CA VAL A 251 -3.68 -11.27 -9.76
C VAL A 251 -3.88 -12.77 -9.63
N VAL A 252 -5.09 -13.24 -9.31
CA VAL A 252 -5.37 -14.68 -9.17
C VAL A 252 -5.10 -15.41 -10.48
N ARG A 253 -4.14 -16.34 -10.48
CA ARG A 253 -3.73 -17.13 -11.68
C ARG A 253 -3.43 -16.23 -12.89
N TRP A 254 -2.82 -15.10 -12.70
CA TRP A 254 -2.52 -14.18 -13.80
C TRP A 254 -1.66 -14.79 -14.92
N PRO A 255 -0.74 -15.76 -14.66
CA PRO A 255 0.02 -16.39 -15.74
C PRO A 255 -0.83 -17.18 -16.74
N ASP A 256 -2.06 -17.56 -16.37
CA ASP A 256 -2.96 -18.28 -17.27
C ASP A 256 -3.65 -17.35 -18.28
N THR A 257 -3.56 -16.03 -18.09
CA THR A 257 -4.22 -15.02 -18.95
C THR A 257 -3.64 -15.08 -20.37
N GLY A 258 -4.50 -15.25 -21.37
CA GLY A 258 -4.11 -15.31 -22.78
C GLY A 258 -3.37 -16.60 -23.20
N ALA A 259 -3.45 -17.66 -22.40
CA ALA A 259 -2.94 -18.98 -22.79
C ALA A 259 -3.59 -19.43 -24.11
N GLY A 260 -2.80 -20.08 -24.98
CA GLY A 260 -3.27 -20.49 -26.30
C GLY A 260 -3.50 -19.34 -27.29
N GLY A 261 -3.09 -18.09 -26.98
CA GLY A 261 -3.14 -16.95 -27.91
C GLY A 261 -4.45 -16.14 -27.90
N SER A 262 -5.43 -16.50 -27.07
CA SER A 262 -6.70 -15.79 -26.94
C SER A 262 -6.94 -15.32 -25.50
N LEU A 263 -7.40 -14.08 -25.33
CA LEU A 263 -7.78 -13.58 -24.00
C LEU A 263 -9.08 -14.19 -23.50
N GLY A 264 -10.02 -14.48 -24.39
CA GLY A 264 -11.38 -14.89 -24.02
C GLY A 264 -12.09 -13.85 -23.12
N SER A 265 -13.32 -14.13 -22.73
CA SER A 265 -14.11 -13.22 -21.86
C SER A 265 -13.45 -13.00 -20.49
N ARG A 266 -12.86 -14.03 -19.89
CA ARG A 266 -12.18 -13.92 -18.60
C ARG A 266 -10.94 -13.04 -18.66
N GLY A 267 -10.14 -13.14 -19.73
CA GLY A 267 -8.96 -12.30 -19.92
C GLY A 267 -9.34 -10.84 -20.16
N MET A 268 -10.41 -10.60 -20.95
CA MET A 268 -10.96 -9.27 -21.17
C MET A 268 -11.49 -8.64 -19.87
N LEU A 269 -12.25 -9.39 -19.07
CA LEU A 269 -12.72 -8.94 -17.77
C LEU A 269 -11.55 -8.57 -16.82
N ARG A 270 -10.50 -9.39 -16.76
CA ARG A 270 -9.30 -9.09 -15.98
C ARG A 270 -8.60 -7.80 -16.44
N ALA A 271 -8.53 -7.59 -17.75
CA ALA A 271 -7.97 -6.37 -18.32
C ALA A 271 -8.84 -5.14 -17.96
N ALA A 272 -10.15 -5.26 -18.06
CA ALA A 272 -11.07 -4.21 -17.63
C ALA A 272 -10.96 -3.92 -16.12
N CYS A 273 -10.86 -4.95 -15.28
CA CYS A 273 -10.61 -4.79 -13.85
C CYS A 273 -9.28 -4.07 -13.57
N LEU A 274 -8.20 -4.35 -14.34
CA LEU A 274 -6.94 -3.62 -14.21
C LEU A 274 -7.11 -2.14 -14.56
N GLY A 275 -7.78 -1.82 -15.67
CA GLY A 275 -8.07 -0.45 -16.07
C GLY A 275 -8.93 0.30 -15.04
N ALA A 276 -9.96 -0.35 -14.53
CA ALA A 276 -10.81 0.18 -13.46
C ALA A 276 -10.02 0.39 -12.16
N ALA A 277 -9.14 -0.54 -11.78
CA ALA A 277 -8.25 -0.36 -10.61
C ALA A 277 -7.32 0.85 -10.78
N CYS A 278 -6.77 1.05 -11.98
CA CYS A 278 -5.98 2.24 -12.31
C CYS A 278 -6.81 3.53 -12.30
N ALA A 279 -8.12 3.43 -12.55
CA ALA A 279 -9.06 4.55 -12.47
C ALA A 279 -9.62 4.77 -11.05
N ALA A 280 -9.33 3.87 -10.09
CA ALA A 280 -9.68 4.03 -8.68
C ALA A 280 -8.53 4.61 -7.86
N GLN A 281 -7.27 4.18 -8.12
CA GLN A 281 -6.10 4.60 -7.33
C GLN A 281 -4.79 4.42 -8.10
N GLN A 282 -3.86 5.37 -7.94
CA GLN A 282 -2.55 5.37 -8.60
C GLN A 282 -1.66 4.17 -8.21
N LEU A 283 -1.88 3.55 -7.06
CA LEU A 283 -1.12 2.36 -6.64
C LEU A 283 -1.16 1.24 -7.69
N ALA A 284 -2.31 1.07 -8.38
CA ALA A 284 -2.44 0.08 -9.45
C ALA A 284 -1.54 0.36 -10.67
N TRP A 285 -1.13 1.63 -10.89
CA TRP A 285 -0.23 2.01 -11.99
C TRP A 285 1.14 1.37 -11.83
N PHE A 286 1.63 1.23 -10.60
CA PHE A 286 2.94 0.61 -10.32
C PHE A 286 2.94 -0.91 -10.60
N LEU A 287 1.79 -1.58 -10.41
CA LEU A 287 1.66 -3.00 -10.70
C LEU A 287 1.59 -3.29 -12.21
N THR A 288 0.95 -2.40 -12.96
CA THR A 288 0.63 -2.60 -14.39
C THR A 288 1.84 -2.98 -15.25
N PRO A 289 2.99 -2.27 -15.24
CA PRO A 289 4.12 -2.62 -16.09
C PRO A 289 4.72 -3.98 -15.75
N PHE A 290 4.75 -4.39 -14.49
CA PHE A 290 5.23 -5.71 -14.08
C PHE A 290 4.33 -6.82 -14.61
N LEU A 291 3.01 -6.66 -14.53
CA LEU A 291 2.06 -7.62 -15.08
C LEU A 291 2.16 -7.72 -16.60
N LEU A 292 2.27 -6.61 -17.31
CA LEU A 292 2.40 -6.61 -18.77
C LEU A 292 3.70 -7.26 -19.22
N LEU A 293 4.83 -6.95 -18.57
CA LEU A 293 6.13 -7.58 -18.83
C LEU A 293 6.08 -9.09 -18.54
N GLY A 294 5.51 -9.48 -17.41
CA GLY A 294 5.33 -10.88 -17.04
C GLY A 294 4.46 -11.64 -18.01
N LEU A 295 3.31 -11.06 -18.39
CA LEU A 295 2.38 -11.65 -19.36
C LEU A 295 3.07 -11.85 -20.71
N TYR A 296 3.74 -10.82 -21.23
CA TYR A 296 4.50 -10.91 -22.46
C TYR A 296 5.56 -12.02 -22.40
N ALA A 297 6.34 -12.07 -21.32
CA ALA A 297 7.41 -13.05 -21.16
C ALA A 297 6.88 -14.49 -21.13
N VAL A 298 5.79 -14.75 -20.40
CA VAL A 298 5.16 -16.06 -20.32
C VAL A 298 4.57 -16.44 -21.68
N ARG A 299 3.80 -15.55 -22.32
CA ARG A 299 3.19 -15.81 -23.64
C ARG A 299 4.24 -15.95 -24.73
N ARG A 300 5.34 -15.19 -24.69
CA ARG A 300 6.41 -15.31 -25.69
C ARG A 300 7.12 -16.65 -25.61
N GLY A 301 7.27 -17.21 -24.41
CA GLY A 301 7.80 -18.57 -24.24
C GLY A 301 6.88 -19.66 -24.80
N GLU A 302 5.58 -19.41 -24.88
CA GLU A 302 4.56 -20.34 -25.34
C GLU A 302 4.23 -20.16 -26.83
N LEU A 303 4.01 -18.93 -27.29
CA LEU A 303 3.38 -18.62 -28.58
C LEU A 303 4.34 -17.98 -29.60
N GLY A 304 5.55 -17.61 -29.19
CA GLY A 304 6.44 -16.77 -29.97
C GLY A 304 6.12 -15.27 -29.90
N GLY A 305 7.02 -14.43 -30.47
CA GLY A 305 7.04 -12.99 -30.24
C GLY A 305 5.79 -12.23 -30.71
N ARG A 306 5.35 -12.50 -31.96
CA ARG A 306 4.20 -11.76 -32.56
C ARG A 306 2.88 -12.04 -31.83
N GLN A 307 2.58 -13.30 -31.56
CA GLN A 307 1.33 -13.67 -30.89
C GLN A 307 1.32 -13.21 -29.43
N ALA A 308 2.46 -13.34 -28.73
CA ALA A 308 2.59 -12.82 -27.38
C ALA A 308 2.38 -11.31 -27.30
N LEU A 309 2.96 -10.56 -28.26
CA LEU A 309 2.75 -9.11 -28.36
C LEU A 309 1.28 -8.79 -28.61
N ALA A 310 0.62 -9.51 -29.54
CA ALA A 310 -0.80 -9.29 -29.83
C ALA A 310 -1.71 -9.56 -28.63
N VAL A 311 -1.47 -10.63 -27.87
CA VAL A 311 -2.22 -10.92 -26.62
C VAL A 311 -1.99 -9.84 -25.59
N THR A 312 -0.74 -9.47 -25.34
CA THR A 312 -0.38 -8.45 -24.33
C THR A 312 -0.91 -7.08 -24.73
N ALA A 313 -0.82 -6.71 -26.01
CA ALA A 313 -1.34 -5.45 -26.52
C ALA A 313 -2.87 -5.38 -26.40
N ARG A 314 -3.61 -6.45 -26.71
CA ARG A 314 -5.07 -6.51 -26.50
C ARG A 314 -5.43 -6.36 -25.03
N TYR A 315 -4.69 -7.02 -24.14
CA TYR A 315 -4.87 -6.88 -22.69
C TYR A 315 -4.63 -5.44 -22.24
N ALA A 316 -3.50 -4.84 -22.64
CA ALA A 316 -3.16 -3.46 -22.32
C ALA A 316 -4.16 -2.46 -22.91
N ALA A 317 -4.58 -2.65 -24.17
CA ALA A 317 -5.57 -1.80 -24.82
C ALA A 317 -6.93 -1.85 -24.10
N THR A 318 -7.39 -3.03 -23.70
CA THR A 318 -8.65 -3.17 -22.93
C THR A 318 -8.54 -2.45 -21.58
N ALA A 319 -7.43 -2.60 -20.86
CA ALA A 319 -7.21 -1.90 -19.61
C ALA A 319 -7.16 -0.38 -19.83
N ALA A 320 -6.43 0.08 -20.85
CA ALA A 320 -6.32 1.50 -21.18
C ALA A 320 -7.67 2.11 -21.61
N LEU A 321 -8.46 1.39 -22.41
CA LEU A 321 -9.80 1.83 -22.82
C LEU A 321 -10.74 1.94 -21.63
N THR A 322 -10.70 0.98 -20.70
CA THR A 322 -11.52 1.06 -19.47
C THR A 322 -11.08 2.24 -18.61
N TRP A 323 -9.78 2.44 -18.41
CA TRP A 323 -9.25 3.60 -17.68
C TRP A 323 -9.66 4.91 -18.35
N ALA A 324 -9.50 5.01 -19.68
CA ALA A 324 -9.86 6.19 -20.44
C ALA A 324 -11.37 6.47 -20.37
N ALA A 325 -12.22 5.46 -20.51
CA ALA A 325 -13.67 5.63 -20.41
C ALA A 325 -14.12 6.20 -19.06
N VAL A 326 -13.50 5.76 -17.96
CA VAL A 326 -13.81 6.27 -16.62
C VAL A 326 -13.34 7.72 -16.44
N ASN A 327 -12.20 8.08 -17.05
CA ASN A 327 -11.60 9.41 -16.92
C ASN A 327 -12.09 10.41 -17.97
N ALA A 328 -12.75 9.96 -19.05
CA ALA A 328 -13.02 10.75 -20.25
C ALA A 328 -13.78 12.07 -19.96
N TYR A 329 -14.83 12.01 -19.15
CA TYR A 329 -15.60 13.19 -18.78
C TYR A 329 -14.71 14.27 -18.16
N PHE A 330 -13.97 13.91 -17.13
CA PHE A 330 -13.11 14.84 -16.37
C PHE A 330 -11.94 15.39 -17.21
N ALA A 331 -11.37 14.51 -18.05
CA ALA A 331 -10.27 14.89 -18.94
C ALA A 331 -10.72 15.85 -20.06
N VAL A 332 -11.99 15.83 -20.46
CA VAL A 332 -12.56 16.74 -21.46
C VAL A 332 -13.04 18.04 -20.80
N GLU A 333 -13.63 17.95 -19.60
CA GLU A 333 -14.14 19.11 -18.88
C GLU A 333 -13.04 20.08 -18.48
N ASP A 334 -11.99 19.59 -17.81
CA ASP A 334 -10.80 20.35 -17.43
C ASP A 334 -9.54 19.48 -17.54
N PRO A 335 -8.89 19.42 -18.72
CA PRO A 335 -7.70 18.59 -18.94
C PRO A 335 -6.55 18.91 -17.99
N ALA A 336 -6.33 20.19 -17.68
CA ALA A 336 -5.23 20.63 -16.83
C ALA A 336 -5.49 20.31 -15.36
N GLY A 337 -6.65 20.64 -14.85
CA GLY A 337 -7.05 20.33 -13.48
C GLY A 337 -7.13 18.83 -13.24
N TRP A 338 -7.71 18.05 -14.18
CA TRP A 338 -7.75 16.60 -14.11
C TRP A 338 -6.34 15.98 -14.07
N LEU A 339 -5.43 16.38 -14.99
CA LEU A 339 -4.07 15.83 -15.02
C LEU A 339 -3.30 16.18 -13.75
N HIS A 340 -3.41 17.45 -13.30
CA HIS A 340 -2.80 17.88 -12.04
C HIS A 340 -3.33 17.06 -10.86
N GLY A 341 -4.66 16.89 -10.76
CA GLY A 341 -5.30 16.16 -9.68
C GLY A 341 -4.88 14.70 -9.62
N ILE A 342 -4.98 13.95 -10.73
CA ILE A 342 -4.62 12.52 -10.73
C ILE A 342 -3.12 12.28 -10.51
N LEU A 343 -2.25 13.27 -10.75
CA LEU A 343 -0.82 13.20 -10.50
C LEU A 343 -0.44 13.77 -9.12
N LEU A 344 -1.35 14.43 -8.42
CA LEU A 344 -1.08 15.14 -7.18
C LEU A 344 -0.38 14.28 -6.12
N PRO A 345 -0.79 13.06 -5.79
CA PRO A 345 -0.10 12.22 -4.81
C PRO A 345 1.34 11.86 -5.20
N LEU A 346 1.69 11.96 -6.48
CA LEU A 346 3.03 11.68 -6.99
C LEU A 346 3.91 12.92 -7.07
N THR A 347 3.31 14.12 -7.18
CA THR A 347 4.01 15.38 -7.41
C THR A 347 4.01 16.32 -6.20
N GLN A 348 3.02 16.19 -5.31
CA GLN A 348 2.96 16.99 -4.09
C GLN A 348 4.14 16.64 -3.17
N LYS A 349 4.79 17.68 -2.67
CA LYS A 349 5.84 17.55 -1.67
C LYS A 349 5.20 17.48 -0.27
N ALA A 350 4.49 16.39 0.01
CA ALA A 350 3.88 16.21 1.33
C ALA A 350 4.95 16.00 2.41
N ILE A 351 4.64 16.38 3.65
CA ILE A 351 5.54 16.19 4.79
C ILE A 351 5.89 14.71 4.93
N LEU A 352 7.12 14.42 5.35
CA LEU A 352 7.60 13.06 5.50
C LEU A 352 6.71 12.28 6.46
N HIS A 353 6.33 11.09 6.05
CA HIS A 353 5.52 10.20 6.89
C HIS A 353 5.75 8.74 6.51
N GLY A 354 5.76 7.86 7.52
CA GLY A 354 5.75 6.42 7.33
C GLY A 354 6.99 5.69 7.84
N GLN A 355 7.19 4.47 7.38
CA GLN A 355 8.08 3.46 7.95
C GLN A 355 9.28 3.15 7.04
N GLY A 356 9.43 3.83 5.91
CA GLY A 356 10.49 3.57 4.94
C GLY A 356 11.85 4.17 5.33
N LEU A 357 12.80 4.10 4.39
CA LEU A 357 14.17 4.59 4.59
C LEU A 357 14.27 6.09 4.88
N MET A 358 13.25 6.88 4.47
CA MET A 358 13.16 8.28 4.86
C MET A 358 13.17 8.46 6.39
N GLY A 359 12.80 7.45 7.15
CA GLY A 359 12.85 7.41 8.61
C GLY A 359 14.25 7.69 9.16
N ILE A 360 15.32 7.42 8.39
CA ILE A 360 16.69 7.75 8.78
C ILE A 360 16.80 9.26 9.01
N SER A 361 16.39 10.07 8.02
CA SER A 361 16.43 11.53 8.11
C SER A 361 15.36 12.10 9.04
N TYR A 362 14.24 11.40 9.25
CA TYR A 362 13.11 11.90 10.01
C TYR A 362 13.18 11.54 11.50
N TYR A 363 13.67 10.32 11.86
CA TYR A 363 13.64 9.82 13.23
C TYR A 363 15.01 9.67 13.87
N PHE A 364 16.06 9.36 13.09
CA PHE A 364 17.32 8.88 13.62
C PHE A 364 18.49 9.87 13.46
N THR A 365 18.33 10.91 12.62
CA THR A 365 19.31 12.00 12.46
C THR A 365 18.69 13.34 12.83
N ALA A 366 19.48 14.40 12.77
CA ALA A 366 19.00 15.78 12.94
C ALA A 366 18.26 16.33 11.71
N GLY A 367 18.08 15.54 10.67
CA GLY A 367 17.41 15.93 9.44
C GLY A 367 18.23 15.69 8.17
N SER A 368 17.85 16.31 7.06
CA SER A 368 18.54 16.25 5.79
C SER A 368 18.27 17.49 4.92
N GLY A 369 19.30 17.93 4.22
CA GLY A 369 19.21 18.98 3.20
C GLY A 369 18.87 18.48 1.79
N ARG A 370 18.63 17.17 1.59
CA ARG A 370 18.47 16.54 0.27
C ARG A 370 17.35 15.47 0.25
N LEU A 371 16.18 15.80 0.79
CA LEU A 371 15.07 14.83 0.89
C LEU A 371 14.50 14.40 -0.47
N ASP A 372 14.60 15.24 -1.50
CA ASP A 372 14.16 14.90 -2.86
C ASP A 372 14.84 13.61 -3.39
N TYR A 373 16.04 13.29 -2.90
CA TYR A 373 16.77 12.10 -3.30
C TYR A 373 16.08 10.79 -2.88
N TYR A 374 15.23 10.78 -1.86
CA TYR A 374 14.39 9.61 -1.57
C TYR A 374 13.41 9.33 -2.72
N SER A 375 12.76 10.36 -3.27
CA SER A 375 11.86 10.21 -4.42
C SER A 375 12.62 9.80 -5.69
N TYR A 376 13.80 10.37 -5.93
CA TYR A 376 14.66 9.94 -7.04
C TYR A 376 15.09 8.48 -6.87
N GLY A 377 15.49 8.09 -5.65
CA GLY A 377 15.83 6.71 -5.30
C GLY A 377 14.66 5.75 -5.55
N SER A 378 13.45 6.12 -5.13
CA SER A 378 12.23 5.34 -5.36
C SER A 378 11.97 5.13 -6.87
N THR A 379 12.09 6.20 -7.67
CA THR A 379 11.91 6.15 -9.12
C THR A 379 12.97 5.27 -9.80
N LEU A 380 14.24 5.45 -9.45
CA LEU A 380 15.34 4.64 -9.99
C LEU A 380 15.21 3.17 -9.58
N PHE A 381 14.73 2.91 -8.37
CA PHE A 381 14.46 1.57 -7.91
C PHE A 381 13.35 0.89 -8.71
N LEU A 382 12.27 1.61 -9.04
CA LEU A 382 11.22 1.12 -9.92
C LEU A 382 11.77 0.68 -11.28
N PHE A 383 12.57 1.52 -11.94
CA PHE A 383 13.18 1.18 -13.22
C PHE A 383 14.20 0.04 -13.11
N GLY A 384 14.99 0.02 -12.03
CA GLY A 384 15.90 -1.08 -11.72
C GLY A 384 15.18 -2.42 -11.55
N LEU A 385 14.05 -2.43 -10.82
CA LEU A 385 13.21 -3.62 -10.66
C LEU A 385 12.54 -4.06 -11.97
N LEU A 386 12.08 -3.12 -12.81
CA LEU A 386 11.55 -3.45 -14.13
C LEU A 386 12.64 -4.07 -15.03
N GLY A 387 13.84 -3.49 -15.03
CA GLY A 387 15.01 -4.06 -15.73
C GLY A 387 15.37 -5.45 -15.20
N ALA A 388 15.41 -5.63 -13.87
CA ALA A 388 15.65 -6.93 -13.26
C ALA A 388 14.54 -7.95 -13.62
N THR A 389 13.28 -7.50 -13.71
CA THR A 389 12.16 -8.33 -14.13
C THR A 389 12.35 -8.85 -15.57
N VAL A 390 12.71 -7.97 -16.50
CA VAL A 390 12.99 -8.37 -17.91
C VAL A 390 14.11 -9.39 -17.97
N LEU A 391 15.19 -9.17 -17.22
CA LEU A 391 16.40 -9.98 -17.25
C LEU A 391 16.27 -11.31 -16.48
N PHE A 392 15.43 -11.37 -15.46
CA PHE A 392 15.35 -12.50 -14.53
C PHE A 392 13.92 -13.02 -14.30
N VAL A 393 13.02 -12.85 -15.29
CA VAL A 393 11.60 -13.20 -15.17
C VAL A 393 11.35 -14.65 -14.74
N ARG A 394 12.17 -15.60 -15.16
CA ARG A 394 12.05 -17.00 -14.74
C ARG A 394 12.19 -17.20 -13.23
N ARG A 395 12.98 -16.34 -12.59
CA ARG A 395 13.21 -16.36 -11.13
C ARG A 395 12.28 -15.42 -10.39
N LEU A 396 12.07 -14.22 -10.92
CA LEU A 396 11.28 -13.16 -10.27
C LEU A 396 9.78 -13.25 -10.58
N GLY A 397 9.40 -14.03 -11.61
CA GLY A 397 8.01 -14.16 -12.06
C GLY A 397 6.98 -14.40 -10.96
N PRO A 398 7.21 -15.32 -10.00
CA PRO A 398 6.29 -15.53 -8.89
C PRO A 398 6.07 -14.29 -8.00
N ALA A 399 7.08 -13.39 -7.94
CA ALA A 399 7.04 -12.19 -7.10
C ALA A 399 6.58 -10.93 -7.84
N LEU A 400 6.23 -10.99 -9.13
CA LEU A 400 5.92 -9.82 -9.95
C LEU A 400 4.79 -8.95 -9.39
N THR A 401 3.87 -9.52 -8.64
CA THR A 401 2.77 -8.81 -7.98
C THR A 401 3.12 -8.32 -6.58
N VAL A 402 4.35 -8.55 -6.13
CA VAL A 402 4.88 -8.09 -4.83
C VAL A 402 5.94 -7.00 -5.02
N LEU A 403 6.79 -7.14 -6.05
CA LEU A 403 7.91 -6.23 -6.32
C LEU A 403 7.52 -4.74 -6.39
N PRO A 404 6.40 -4.33 -7.02
CA PRO A 404 6.04 -2.92 -7.15
C PRO A 404 5.94 -2.18 -5.80
N TRP A 405 5.45 -2.86 -4.78
CA TRP A 405 5.20 -2.25 -3.46
C TRP A 405 6.48 -1.92 -2.70
N THR A 406 7.59 -2.60 -3.01
CA THR A 406 8.91 -2.32 -2.41
C THR A 406 9.45 -0.94 -2.78
N VAL A 407 8.98 -0.36 -3.89
CA VAL A 407 9.37 0.98 -4.37
C VAL A 407 9.01 2.05 -3.35
N PHE A 408 7.84 1.95 -2.71
CA PHE A 408 7.38 2.90 -1.71
C PHE A 408 8.22 2.93 -0.44
N TYR A 409 9.01 1.89 -0.17
CA TYR A 409 9.91 1.86 0.98
C TYR A 409 11.06 2.88 0.89
N LEU A 410 11.38 3.33 -0.32
CA LEU A 410 12.39 4.36 -0.58
C LEU A 410 11.80 5.76 -0.72
N SER A 411 10.49 5.91 -0.82
CA SER A 411 9.83 7.20 -1.05
C SER A 411 9.80 8.08 0.21
N THR A 412 9.58 9.38 0.02
CA THR A 412 9.38 10.35 1.12
C THR A 412 8.09 10.11 1.91
N ARG A 413 7.10 9.48 1.30
CA ARG A 413 5.90 8.94 1.95
C ARG A 413 5.91 7.43 1.81
N SER A 414 6.15 6.74 2.91
CA SER A 414 6.20 5.28 2.99
C SER A 414 5.20 4.79 4.02
N GLN A 415 3.93 5.16 3.79
CA GLN A 415 2.83 4.80 4.69
C GLN A 415 2.58 3.29 4.67
N ASP A 416 2.26 2.74 5.83
CA ASP A 416 1.88 1.34 5.99
C ASP A 416 0.68 0.95 5.12
N GLY A 417 -0.26 1.88 4.87
CA GLY A 417 -1.38 1.70 3.97
C GLY A 417 -0.97 1.26 2.56
N TYR A 418 0.17 1.72 2.04
CA TYR A 418 0.65 1.30 0.71
C TYR A 418 1.06 -0.17 0.64
N PHE A 419 1.49 -0.74 1.76
CA PHE A 419 1.87 -2.15 1.86
C PHE A 419 0.68 -3.01 2.26
N LEU A 420 -0.04 -2.61 3.31
CA LEU A 420 -1.11 -3.38 3.91
C LEU A 420 -2.29 -3.58 2.96
N THR A 421 -2.72 -2.54 2.24
CA THR A 421 -3.83 -2.64 1.28
C THR A 421 -3.55 -3.65 0.15
N MET A 422 -2.26 -3.93 -0.13
CA MET A 422 -1.88 -4.85 -1.21
C MET A 422 -1.48 -6.25 -0.72
N THR A 423 -1.42 -6.49 0.59
CA THR A 423 -1.09 -7.82 1.15
C THR A 423 -2.04 -8.95 0.71
N PRO A 424 -3.35 -8.74 0.46
CA PRO A 424 -4.21 -9.76 -0.13
C PRO A 424 -3.74 -10.22 -1.51
N LEU A 425 -3.11 -9.35 -2.31
CA LEU A 425 -2.56 -9.71 -3.62
C LEU A 425 -1.30 -10.58 -3.46
N TRP A 426 -0.52 -10.41 -2.40
CA TRP A 426 0.63 -11.26 -2.09
C TRP A 426 0.16 -12.69 -1.77
N LEU A 427 -0.90 -12.80 -0.97
CA LEU A 427 -1.53 -14.09 -0.68
C LEU A 427 -2.08 -14.74 -1.95
N ALA A 428 -2.76 -13.96 -2.81
CA ALA A 428 -3.26 -14.44 -4.09
C ALA A 428 -2.14 -15.00 -4.97
N ALA A 429 -1.01 -14.30 -5.06
CA ALA A 429 0.17 -14.74 -5.79
C ALA A 429 0.75 -16.04 -5.19
N ALA A 430 0.99 -16.07 -3.88
CA ALA A 430 1.54 -17.23 -3.18
C ALA A 430 0.67 -18.49 -3.36
N ALA A 431 -0.65 -18.32 -3.35
CA ALA A 431 -1.60 -19.43 -3.45
C ALA A 431 -1.89 -19.90 -4.88
N THR A 432 -1.67 -19.05 -5.90
CA THR A 432 -2.17 -19.30 -7.27
C THR A 432 -1.15 -19.12 -8.39
N VAL A 433 0.06 -18.62 -8.10
CA VAL A 433 1.11 -18.38 -9.10
C VAL A 433 2.31 -19.31 -8.84
N PRO A 434 2.32 -20.52 -9.43
CA PRO A 434 3.41 -21.46 -9.20
C PRO A 434 4.67 -21.02 -9.95
N ALA A 435 5.85 -21.25 -9.36
CA ALA A 435 7.13 -20.96 -10.00
C ALA A 435 7.33 -21.69 -11.33
N THR A 436 6.71 -22.85 -11.49
CA THR A 436 6.73 -23.65 -12.74
C THR A 436 6.11 -22.93 -13.93
N ALA A 437 5.17 -22.01 -13.73
CA ALA A 437 4.57 -21.20 -14.79
C ALA A 437 5.60 -20.33 -15.53
N PHE A 438 6.75 -20.07 -14.91
CA PHE A 438 7.83 -19.23 -15.49
C PHE A 438 9.00 -20.05 -16.06
N ALA A 439 8.98 -21.37 -15.93
CA ALA A 439 10.09 -22.21 -16.39
C ALA A 439 10.40 -22.04 -17.89
N ALA A 440 9.34 -21.93 -18.70
CA ALA A 440 9.42 -21.70 -20.14
C ALA A 440 9.34 -20.22 -20.55
N ALA A 441 9.16 -19.28 -19.61
CA ALA A 441 9.02 -17.87 -19.93
C ALA A 441 10.23 -17.35 -20.72
N TRP A 442 9.97 -16.47 -21.69
CA TRP A 442 11.03 -15.85 -22.46
C TRP A 442 11.87 -14.93 -21.57
N GLN A 443 13.17 -15.04 -21.74
CA GLN A 443 14.15 -14.20 -21.06
C GLN A 443 15.26 -13.86 -22.02
N PRO A 444 15.74 -12.61 -22.10
CA PRO A 444 16.87 -12.24 -22.93
C PRO A 444 18.10 -13.11 -22.63
N ARG A 445 18.74 -13.61 -23.69
CA ARG A 445 19.98 -14.37 -23.60
C ARG A 445 21.14 -13.45 -23.96
N LEU A 446 21.77 -12.88 -22.94
CA LEU A 446 22.95 -12.06 -23.10
C LEU A 446 24.18 -12.97 -22.91
N GLY A 447 25.02 -13.14 -23.93
CA GLY A 447 26.15 -14.08 -23.92
C GLY A 447 27.11 -13.84 -22.74
N TRP A 448 27.35 -12.58 -22.41
CA TRP A 448 28.20 -12.18 -21.28
C TRP A 448 27.54 -12.41 -19.90
N LEU A 449 26.21 -12.65 -19.84
CA LEU A 449 25.46 -12.85 -18.61
C LEU A 449 25.29 -14.35 -18.25
N SER A 450 26.19 -15.20 -18.65
CA SER A 450 26.10 -16.65 -18.41
C SER A 450 26.44 -17.05 -16.98
N GLY A 451 27.39 -16.37 -16.35
CA GLY A 451 27.88 -16.70 -15.02
C GLY A 451 27.00 -16.15 -13.87
N ARG A 452 27.01 -16.86 -12.72
CA ARG A 452 26.30 -16.41 -11.50
C ARG A 452 26.80 -15.04 -11.02
N ARG A 453 28.13 -14.80 -11.10
CA ARG A 453 28.75 -13.52 -10.70
C ARG A 453 28.30 -12.37 -11.60
N ALA A 454 28.27 -12.57 -12.93
CA ALA A 454 27.82 -11.56 -13.87
C ALA A 454 26.33 -11.18 -13.64
N LYS A 455 25.47 -12.16 -13.37
CA LYS A 455 24.05 -11.92 -13.02
C LYS A 455 23.91 -11.15 -11.72
N ALA A 456 24.69 -11.48 -10.70
CA ALA A 456 24.68 -10.77 -9.41
C ALA A 456 25.21 -9.33 -9.58
N ALA A 457 26.28 -9.13 -10.33
CA ALA A 457 26.84 -7.81 -10.62
C ALA A 457 25.85 -6.92 -11.39
N LEU A 458 25.17 -7.46 -12.40
CA LEU A 458 24.14 -6.71 -13.13
C LEU A 458 22.94 -6.36 -12.23
N GLY A 459 22.48 -7.31 -11.41
CA GLY A 459 21.42 -7.03 -10.44
C GLY A 459 21.81 -5.94 -9.45
N ALA A 460 23.04 -5.97 -8.94
CA ALA A 460 23.58 -4.90 -8.11
C ALA A 460 23.65 -3.57 -8.86
N ALA A 461 24.17 -3.55 -10.08
CA ALA A 461 24.26 -2.34 -10.91
C ALA A 461 22.89 -1.68 -11.18
N LEU A 462 21.84 -2.46 -11.39
CA LEU A 462 20.48 -1.96 -11.57
C LEU A 462 19.90 -1.28 -10.31
N LEU A 463 20.32 -1.70 -9.12
CA LEU A 463 19.80 -1.20 -7.86
C LEU A 463 20.71 -0.16 -7.19
N THR A 464 21.99 -0.12 -7.55
CA THR A 464 22.98 0.81 -6.98
C THR A 464 22.58 2.28 -7.12
N PRO A 465 22.06 2.79 -8.25
CA PRO A 465 21.67 4.20 -8.36
C PRO A 465 20.61 4.61 -7.34
N ALA A 466 19.64 3.74 -7.10
CA ALA A 466 18.61 3.98 -6.08
C ALA A 466 19.21 4.03 -4.67
N LEU A 467 20.11 3.09 -4.35
CA LEU A 467 20.78 3.05 -3.05
C LEU A 467 21.66 4.30 -2.85
N LEU A 468 22.38 4.74 -3.87
CA LEU A 468 23.18 5.98 -3.81
C LEU A 468 22.32 7.20 -3.51
N CYS A 469 21.14 7.33 -4.13
CA CYS A 469 20.20 8.40 -3.81
C CYS A 469 19.79 8.37 -2.32
N VAL A 470 19.46 7.19 -1.79
CA VAL A 470 19.12 7.03 -0.36
C VAL A 470 20.29 7.42 0.54
N VAL A 471 21.52 7.00 0.19
CA VAL A 471 22.72 7.37 0.94
C VAL A 471 22.94 8.88 0.93
N VAL A 472 22.79 9.54 -0.22
CA VAL A 472 22.88 11.01 -0.32
C VAL A 472 21.82 11.68 0.56
N ALA A 473 20.57 11.23 0.50
CA ALA A 473 19.51 11.79 1.33
C ALA A 473 19.78 11.61 2.83
N ALA A 474 20.23 10.42 3.24
CA ALA A 474 20.45 10.08 4.64
C ALA A 474 21.72 10.72 5.24
N ALA A 475 22.79 10.86 4.44
CA ALA A 475 24.07 11.38 4.89
C ALA A 475 24.18 12.92 4.78
N CYS A 476 23.31 13.56 4.00
CA CYS A 476 23.34 15.02 3.87
C CYS A 476 22.96 15.70 5.19
N PRO A 477 23.76 16.64 5.72
CA PRO A 477 23.43 17.35 6.94
C PRO A 477 22.17 18.21 6.78
N PRO A 478 21.44 18.51 7.87
CA PRO A 478 20.32 19.44 7.83
C PRO A 478 20.78 20.86 7.45
N PRO A 479 19.95 21.61 6.70
CA PRO A 479 20.37 22.94 6.21
C PRO A 479 20.27 24.03 7.26
N LEU A 480 19.55 23.80 8.35
CA LEU A 480 19.44 24.76 9.45
C LEU A 480 20.14 24.25 10.69
N ARG A 481 20.75 25.15 11.44
CA ARG A 481 21.12 24.93 12.83
C ARG A 481 20.08 25.63 13.70
N LEU A 482 19.40 24.87 14.56
CA LEU A 482 18.34 25.38 15.43
C LEU A 482 18.80 25.36 16.88
N THR A 483 18.64 26.50 17.56
CA THR A 483 18.74 26.61 19.02
C THR A 483 17.38 27.03 19.54
N LEU A 484 16.87 26.34 20.57
CA LEU A 484 15.49 26.49 21.05
C LEU A 484 15.48 27.00 22.50
N ALA A 485 14.68 28.03 22.76
CA ALA A 485 14.25 28.41 24.10
C ALA A 485 12.72 28.25 24.19
N VAL A 486 12.26 27.39 25.12
CA VAL A 486 10.85 26.99 25.21
C VAL A 486 10.16 27.73 26.31
N ARG A 487 9.08 28.43 25.98
CA ARG A 487 8.18 29.07 26.96
C ARG A 487 7.12 28.07 27.40
N VAL A 488 7.12 27.74 28.67
CA VAL A 488 6.20 26.75 29.25
C VAL A 488 5.22 27.39 30.21
N VAL A 489 4.03 26.82 30.33
CA VAL A 489 3.02 27.16 31.31
C VAL A 489 2.36 25.88 31.80
N THR A 490 1.92 25.92 33.06
CA THR A 490 1.17 24.80 33.65
C THR A 490 -0.33 25.09 33.58
N ARG A 491 -1.08 24.19 32.94
CA ARG A 491 -2.56 24.20 32.90
C ARG A 491 -3.09 22.86 33.35
N HIS A 492 -4.02 22.84 34.32
CA HIS A 492 -4.67 21.61 34.81
C HIS A 492 -3.65 20.49 35.13
N ALA A 493 -2.61 20.82 35.90
CA ALA A 493 -1.49 19.93 36.25
C ALA A 493 -0.66 19.39 35.07
N ARG A 494 -0.82 19.96 33.87
CA ARG A 494 -0.01 19.64 32.70
C ARG A 494 0.90 20.80 32.34
N VAL A 495 2.20 20.50 32.22
CA VAL A 495 3.17 21.45 31.68
C VAL A 495 3.09 21.38 30.15
N GLY A 496 2.99 22.51 29.51
CA GLY A 496 2.91 22.62 28.08
C GLY A 496 3.63 23.84 27.53
N VAL A 497 3.89 23.78 26.22
CA VAL A 497 4.53 24.85 25.45
C VAL A 497 3.49 25.83 24.99
N THR A 498 3.74 27.12 25.22
CA THR A 498 2.94 28.23 24.67
C THR A 498 3.63 28.95 23.54
N ALA A 499 4.96 28.97 23.54
CA ALA A 499 5.78 29.50 22.46
C ALA A 499 7.17 28.87 22.50
N VAL A 500 7.87 28.92 21.37
CA VAL A 500 9.30 28.59 21.26
C VAL A 500 10.01 29.73 20.56
N ASP A 501 11.05 30.25 21.20
CA ASP A 501 12.01 31.15 20.59
C ASP A 501 13.03 30.25 19.83
N VAL A 502 13.17 30.47 18.53
CA VAL A 502 14.01 29.64 17.66
C VAL A 502 15.07 30.53 17.03
N HIS A 503 16.30 30.36 17.46
CA HIS A 503 17.44 30.90 16.69
C HIS A 503 17.78 29.93 15.58
N ALA A 504 17.55 30.32 14.31
CA ALA A 504 17.80 29.51 13.13
C ALA A 504 18.94 30.10 12.30
N VAL A 505 19.96 29.31 12.01
CA VAL A 505 21.08 29.70 11.14
C VAL A 505 21.03 28.81 9.90
N ASN A 506 20.89 29.43 8.71
CA ASN A 506 21.01 28.75 7.44
C ASN A 506 22.48 28.43 7.14
N THR A 507 22.83 27.14 7.08
CA THR A 507 24.21 26.71 6.81
C THR A 507 24.50 26.53 5.31
N THR A 508 23.52 26.84 4.44
CA THR A 508 23.61 26.60 3.00
C THR A 508 23.75 27.90 2.21
N GLY A 509 24.22 27.79 0.96
CA GLY A 509 24.29 28.90 0.00
C GLY A 509 22.94 29.24 -0.69
N THR A 510 21.82 28.64 -0.25
CA THR A 510 20.50 28.88 -0.85
C THR A 510 19.54 29.56 0.13
N ARG A 511 18.61 30.38 -0.40
CA ARG A 511 17.53 30.95 0.41
C ARG A 511 16.56 29.86 0.83
N LEU A 512 16.11 29.88 2.07
CA LEU A 512 15.18 28.91 2.66
C LEU A 512 13.93 29.62 3.19
N THR A 513 12.78 28.95 3.08
CA THR A 513 11.50 29.38 3.67
C THR A 513 11.09 28.33 4.72
N PRO A 514 11.49 28.48 6.00
CA PRO A 514 11.24 27.48 7.01
C PRO A 514 9.79 27.53 7.48
N HIS A 515 9.17 26.36 7.61
CA HIS A 515 7.87 26.15 8.25
C HIS A 515 8.05 25.22 9.43
N PHE A 516 7.39 25.54 10.55
CA PHE A 516 7.60 24.86 11.82
C PHE A 516 6.42 23.98 12.19
N ALA A 517 6.74 22.79 12.70
CA ALA A 517 5.78 21.88 13.32
C ALA A 517 6.46 21.14 14.49
N SER A 518 5.71 20.42 15.29
CA SER A 518 6.30 19.52 16.26
C SER A 518 6.06 18.07 15.90
N ARG A 519 6.99 17.22 16.28
CA ARG A 519 6.93 15.77 16.10
C ARG A 519 6.97 15.06 17.45
N THR A 520 6.02 14.14 17.64
CA THR A 520 6.01 13.19 18.76
C THR A 520 5.65 11.82 18.18
N GLY A 521 6.60 10.90 18.15
CA GLY A 521 6.42 9.63 17.40
C GLY A 521 6.46 9.85 15.88
N GLN A 522 5.56 9.19 15.15
CA GLN A 522 5.52 9.21 13.68
C GLN A 522 4.85 10.46 13.10
N GLY A 523 3.89 11.05 13.80
CA GLY A 523 3.09 12.15 13.27
C GLY A 523 3.72 13.52 13.50
N ALA A 524 3.54 14.43 12.53
CA ALA A 524 3.77 15.86 12.70
C ALA A 524 2.48 16.54 13.18
N SER A 525 2.62 17.56 14.04
CA SER A 525 1.49 18.42 14.44
C SER A 525 1.00 19.25 13.27
N ASP A 526 -0.10 19.98 13.47
CA ASP A 526 -0.43 21.10 12.59
C ASP A 526 0.69 22.15 12.60
N TRP A 527 0.69 23.02 11.58
CA TRP A 527 1.70 24.06 11.46
C TRP A 527 1.67 24.98 12.66
N TRP A 528 2.85 25.32 13.17
CA TRP A 528 3.02 26.32 14.17
C TRP A 528 2.98 27.70 13.51
N THR A 529 2.35 28.66 14.19
CA THR A 529 2.26 30.04 13.72
C THR A 529 3.57 30.77 14.03
N VAL A 530 4.21 31.34 13.02
CA VAL A 530 5.32 32.29 13.19
C VAL A 530 4.72 33.63 13.60
N VAL A 531 4.92 34.03 14.86
CA VAL A 531 4.42 35.29 15.41
C VAL A 531 5.40 36.43 15.11
N ASP A 532 6.71 36.12 15.14
CA ASP A 532 7.79 37.04 14.82
C ASP A 532 8.91 36.28 14.10
N GLY A 533 9.57 36.95 13.16
CA GLY A 533 10.66 36.42 12.35
C GLY A 533 10.45 36.59 10.85
N PRO A 534 11.53 36.50 10.05
CA PRO A 534 11.44 36.68 8.62
C PRO A 534 10.79 35.48 7.92
N ALA A 535 9.98 35.74 6.88
CA ALA A 535 9.39 34.68 6.07
C ALA A 535 10.44 33.82 5.34
N THR A 536 11.59 34.40 5.01
CA THR A 536 12.69 33.72 4.32
C THR A 536 14.01 33.99 4.97
N LEU A 537 14.89 32.99 5.01
CA LEU A 537 16.22 33.06 5.56
C LEU A 537 17.25 33.02 4.44
N GLY A 538 18.06 34.10 4.29
CA GLY A 538 19.08 34.19 3.26
C GLY A 538 20.20 33.17 3.40
N PRO A 539 21.06 33.01 2.37
CA PRO A 539 22.24 32.19 2.45
C PRO A 539 23.14 32.60 3.62
N HIS A 540 23.57 31.62 4.42
CA HIS A 540 24.45 31.81 5.58
C HIS A 540 23.96 32.82 6.62
N ALA A 541 22.68 33.23 6.56
CA ALA A 541 22.07 34.17 7.49
C ALA A 541 21.52 33.46 8.74
N GLY A 542 21.52 34.19 9.86
CA GLY A 542 20.82 33.82 11.08
C GLY A 542 19.59 34.70 11.30
N ALA A 543 18.55 34.18 11.93
CA ALA A 543 17.38 34.93 12.36
C ALA A 543 16.76 34.32 13.62
N GLU A 544 16.06 35.17 14.36
CA GLU A 544 15.20 34.77 15.48
C GLU A 544 13.77 34.61 14.98
N TYR A 545 13.11 33.58 15.49
CA TYR A 545 11.69 33.32 15.26
C TYR A 545 11.00 33.11 16.61
N VAL A 546 9.80 33.62 16.75
CA VAL A 546 8.88 33.26 17.83
C VAL A 546 7.75 32.46 17.21
N VAL A 547 7.66 31.17 17.57
CA VAL A 547 6.64 30.25 17.03
C VAL A 547 5.70 29.76 18.12
N THR A 548 4.40 29.74 17.84
CA THR A 548 3.35 29.29 18.77
C THR A 548 2.68 28.01 18.28
N PRO A 549 2.36 27.07 19.17
CA PRO A 549 1.72 25.82 18.79
C PRO A 549 0.27 26.03 18.34
N PRO A 550 -0.25 25.18 17.45
CA PRO A 550 -1.66 25.20 17.09
C PRO A 550 -2.53 25.04 18.35
N GLY A 551 -3.58 25.88 18.48
CA GLY A 551 -4.42 25.95 19.67
C GLY A 551 -3.81 26.69 20.88
N GLY A 552 -2.65 27.35 20.73
CA GLY A 552 -1.99 28.19 21.72
C GLY A 552 -1.44 27.48 22.96
N PHE A 553 -1.58 26.16 23.05
CA PHE A 553 -1.01 25.32 24.11
C PHE A 553 -0.80 23.89 23.63
N ARG A 554 0.39 23.35 23.87
CA ARG A 554 0.72 21.96 23.53
C ARG A 554 1.35 21.25 24.72
N ALA A 555 0.70 20.21 25.21
CA ALA A 555 1.25 19.40 26.30
C ALA A 555 2.60 18.80 25.88
N LEU A 556 3.64 19.00 26.70
CA LEU A 556 4.95 18.38 26.51
C LEU A 556 4.89 16.88 26.78
N ARG A 557 5.42 16.11 25.87
CA ARG A 557 5.70 14.68 26.05
C ARG A 557 7.21 14.47 26.09
N SER A 558 7.65 13.39 26.69
CA SER A 558 9.08 13.12 26.97
C SER A 558 10.01 13.12 25.75
N ARG A 559 9.48 13.03 24.53
CA ARG A 559 10.24 13.02 23.28
C ARG A 559 9.55 13.87 22.21
N THR A 560 9.38 15.16 22.48
CA THR A 560 8.87 16.11 21.50
C THR A 560 10.04 16.83 20.82
N TYR A 561 9.96 16.94 19.50
CA TYR A 561 10.93 17.65 18.68
C TYR A 561 10.22 18.78 17.94
N LEU A 562 10.87 19.92 17.81
CA LEU A 562 10.53 20.92 16.80
C LEU A 562 11.16 20.48 15.47
N ILE A 563 10.39 20.54 14.41
CA ILE A 563 10.87 20.32 13.04
C ILE A 563 10.70 21.60 12.26
N ALA A 564 11.73 21.97 11.51
CA ALA A 564 11.70 23.03 10.49
C ALA A 564 11.83 22.38 9.13
N VAL A 565 10.88 22.61 8.23
CA VAL A 565 10.86 22.04 6.88
C VAL A 565 10.84 23.14 5.83
N THR A 566 11.35 22.82 4.63
CA THR A 566 11.27 23.70 3.44
C THR A 566 10.82 22.90 2.23
N GLY A 567 10.07 23.52 1.33
CA GLY A 567 9.53 22.85 0.13
C GLY A 567 10.48 22.90 -1.09
N THR A 568 11.32 23.94 -1.17
CA THR A 568 12.24 24.11 -2.31
C THR A 568 13.54 24.79 -1.84
N PRO A 569 14.65 24.04 -1.71
CA PRO A 569 14.75 22.57 -1.79
C PRO A 569 13.95 21.88 -0.70
N MET A 570 13.59 20.61 -0.92
CA MET A 570 12.88 19.83 0.09
C MET A 570 13.86 19.38 1.17
N THR A 571 13.70 19.93 2.39
CA THR A 571 14.63 19.70 3.50
C THR A 571 13.89 19.55 4.84
N ILE A 572 14.57 18.98 5.81
CA ILE A 572 14.11 18.94 7.19
C ILE A 572 15.27 19.14 8.16
N THR A 573 15.01 19.90 9.21
CA THR A 573 15.87 20.02 10.38
C THR A 573 15.07 19.70 11.62
N THR A 574 15.63 18.91 12.53
CA THR A 574 14.97 18.46 13.76
C THR A 574 15.78 18.87 14.97
N ALA A 575 15.14 19.55 15.93
CA ALA A 575 15.73 19.89 17.20
C ALA A 575 14.88 19.37 18.37
N ARG A 576 15.50 18.77 19.38
CA ARG A 576 14.78 18.27 20.56
C ARG A 576 14.33 19.44 21.42
N MET A 577 13.06 19.48 21.80
CA MET A 577 12.58 20.43 22.78
C MET A 577 13.16 20.10 24.16
N PRO A 578 13.65 21.10 24.93
CA PRO A 578 14.04 20.90 26.30
C PRO A 578 12.91 20.25 27.11
N SER A 579 13.24 19.28 27.95
CA SER A 579 12.29 18.79 28.94
C SER A 579 11.93 19.93 29.90
N ALA A 580 10.67 20.01 30.32
CA ALA A 580 10.27 20.97 31.35
C ALA A 580 11.16 20.78 32.60
N PRO A 581 11.64 21.85 33.24
CA PRO A 581 12.28 21.71 34.52
C PRO A 581 11.31 20.98 35.49
N PRO A 582 11.83 20.14 36.38
CA PRO A 582 10.98 19.54 37.42
C PRO A 582 10.24 20.63 38.14
N PRO A 583 8.95 20.43 38.51
CA PRO A 583 8.23 21.43 39.32
C PRO A 583 9.07 21.71 40.54
N SER A 584 9.43 23.00 40.76
CA SER A 584 10.07 23.45 41.97
C SER A 584 9.19 23.01 43.12
N ALA A 585 9.71 22.15 43.98
CA ALA A 585 9.05 21.77 45.21
C ALA A 585 8.92 23.05 46.06
N HIS A 586 7.73 23.62 46.07
CA HIS A 586 7.31 24.65 47.03
C HIS A 586 6.37 24.03 48.03
#